data_12a9d313e3e83adb84e88b05d29408f0
#
_entry.id   12a9d313e3e83adb84e88b05d29408f0
#
_cell.length_a   1.000
_cell.length_b   1.000
_cell.length_c   1.000
_cell.angle_alpha   90.00
_cell.angle_beta   90.00
_cell.angle_gamma   90.00
#
_symmetry.space_group_name_H-M   'P 1'
#
loop_
_entity.id
_entity.type
_entity.pdbx_description
1 polymer ?
#
loop_
_entity_poly.entity_id
_entity_poly.type
_entity_poly.pdbx_seq_one_letter_code
_entity_poly.pdbx_strand_id
1 'polypeptide(L)'
;GLVGSEMCIRDRSEGCDRKCSYCAIPIITGRHVSRPMEEILDEVKYLVARGVKEFQVIAQELTYYGVDLYKRQMLPQLIEKISEIPGVEWIRLHYAYPAHFPMDLFRVMRERPNVCKYMDIALQHISDNMLEKMRRHVTKEDTYRLIEKFREEVPGIHLRTTLMVGHPGETEADFEELKEFVRKVRFDRMGAFAYSEEEGTYAAAHYEDSIPQEVKQARLDELMSIQQGISAELSAAKVGRQMRVIIDRLEGDYYIGRTEFDSPEVDPEVLIECGDEPLEIGGFYQVEIINSDDFDLFGRII
;
A
#
# COMPACT_ATOMS: atom_id res chain seq x y z
N GLY A 1 5.34 0.62 -16.01
CA GLY A 1 5.45 2.01 -16.44
C GLY A 1 6.54 2.73 -15.69
N LEU A 2 7.15 3.71 -16.34
CA LEU A 2 8.11 4.61 -15.71
C LEU A 2 7.35 5.83 -15.22
N VAL A 3 7.50 6.16 -13.94
CA VAL A 3 7.03 7.42 -13.38
C VAL A 3 8.28 8.14 -12.90
N GLY A 4 8.72 9.16 -13.65
CA GLY A 4 10.00 9.82 -13.44
C GLY A 4 11.22 8.99 -13.89
N SER A 5 12.38 9.61 -14.00
CA SER A 5 13.63 8.93 -14.42
C SER A 5 14.27 8.09 -13.30
N GLU A 6 13.99 8.40 -12.04
CA GLU A 6 14.63 7.83 -10.86
C GLU A 6 13.78 6.78 -10.12
N MET A 7 12.51 6.64 -10.50
CA MET A 7 11.58 5.66 -9.93
C MET A 7 11.12 4.63 -10.95
N CYS A 8 10.97 3.39 -10.52
CA CYS A 8 10.49 2.32 -11.36
C CYS A 8 9.41 1.47 -10.68
N ILE A 9 8.25 1.34 -11.34
CA ILE A 9 7.20 0.40 -10.97
C ILE A 9 7.45 -0.90 -11.72
N ARG A 10 7.51 -2.04 -11.00
CA ARG A 10 7.81 -3.33 -11.59
C ARG A 10 6.86 -4.43 -11.11
N ASP A 11 6.23 -5.08 -12.09
CA ASP A 11 5.45 -6.29 -11.85
C ASP A 11 6.38 -7.48 -11.59
N ARG A 12 6.21 -8.11 -10.42
CA ARG A 12 6.95 -9.33 -10.03
C ARG A 12 6.22 -10.58 -10.45
N SER A 13 4.91 -10.47 -10.62
CA SER A 13 4.04 -11.52 -11.12
C SER A 13 2.80 -10.91 -11.76
N GLU A 14 2.16 -11.68 -12.60
CA GLU A 14 0.87 -11.35 -13.21
C GLU A 14 -0.19 -12.35 -12.75
N GLY A 15 -1.46 -11.94 -12.76
CA GLY A 15 -2.57 -12.78 -12.36
C GLY A 15 -2.68 -12.98 -10.85
N CYS A 16 -3.77 -13.61 -10.43
CA CYS A 16 -4.06 -13.85 -9.03
C CYS A 16 -4.83 -15.16 -8.85
N ASP A 17 -4.36 -16.03 -7.95
CA ASP A 17 -5.04 -17.29 -7.61
C ASP A 17 -6.01 -17.15 -6.44
N ARG A 18 -6.13 -15.94 -5.86
CA ARG A 18 -7.13 -15.65 -4.82
C ARG A 18 -8.52 -15.62 -5.45
N LYS A 19 -9.49 -16.14 -4.72
CA LYS A 19 -10.88 -16.28 -5.20
C LYS A 19 -11.81 -15.36 -4.43
N CYS A 20 -11.40 -14.11 -4.24
CA CYS A 20 -12.25 -13.10 -3.61
C CYS A 20 -13.54 -12.96 -4.40
N SER A 21 -14.70 -12.96 -3.72
CA SER A 21 -16.01 -13.08 -4.36
C SER A 21 -16.34 -11.94 -5.32
N TYR A 22 -15.84 -10.76 -5.06
CA TYR A 22 -16.09 -9.52 -5.78
C TYR A 22 -15.08 -9.21 -6.90
N CYS A 23 -14.01 -10.01 -7.03
CA CYS A 23 -12.84 -9.61 -7.81
C CYS A 23 -12.82 -10.25 -9.20
N ALA A 24 -12.75 -9.42 -10.24
CA ALA A 24 -12.63 -9.84 -11.63
C ALA A 24 -11.18 -10.12 -12.09
N ILE A 25 -10.16 -9.78 -11.29
CA ILE A 25 -8.75 -9.95 -11.66
C ILE A 25 -8.42 -11.36 -12.17
N PRO A 26 -8.80 -12.46 -11.48
CA PRO A 26 -8.52 -13.81 -12.00
C PRO A 26 -9.16 -14.11 -13.36
N ILE A 27 -10.26 -13.42 -13.69
CA ILE A 27 -10.96 -13.55 -14.97
C ILE A 27 -10.23 -12.78 -16.07
N ILE A 28 -9.74 -11.58 -15.75
CA ILE A 28 -9.10 -10.67 -16.70
C ILE A 28 -7.66 -11.08 -17.00
N THR A 29 -6.87 -11.37 -15.94
CA THR A 29 -5.42 -11.60 -16.05
C THR A 29 -5.02 -13.07 -15.93
N GLY A 30 -5.96 -13.96 -15.54
CA GLY A 30 -5.69 -15.38 -15.36
C GLY A 30 -4.99 -15.73 -14.05
N ARG A 31 -4.33 -16.90 -14.08
CA ARG A 31 -3.62 -17.45 -12.90
C ARG A 31 -2.37 -16.67 -12.59
N HIS A 32 -1.95 -16.77 -11.34
CA HIS A 32 -0.70 -16.18 -10.88
C HIS A 32 0.50 -16.82 -11.60
N VAL A 33 1.36 -15.97 -12.19
CA VAL A 33 2.60 -16.34 -12.87
C VAL A 33 3.71 -15.43 -12.37
N SER A 34 4.66 -15.99 -11.63
CA SER A 34 5.83 -15.26 -11.12
C SER A 34 6.91 -15.15 -12.20
N ARG A 35 7.63 -14.03 -12.20
CA ARG A 35 8.88 -13.89 -12.96
C ARG A 35 10.03 -14.55 -12.19
N PRO A 36 10.99 -15.19 -12.88
CA PRO A 36 12.20 -15.71 -12.24
C PRO A 36 12.96 -14.64 -11.46
N MET A 37 13.47 -15.01 -10.28
CA MET A 37 14.16 -14.05 -9.40
C MET A 37 15.38 -13.43 -10.07
N GLU A 38 16.14 -14.23 -10.79
CA GLU A 38 17.35 -13.81 -11.48
C GLU A 38 17.06 -12.72 -12.53
N GLU A 39 15.98 -12.86 -13.29
CA GLU A 39 15.56 -11.86 -14.28
C GLU A 39 15.17 -10.55 -13.63
N ILE A 40 14.50 -10.60 -12.48
CA ILE A 40 14.12 -9.42 -11.71
C ILE A 40 15.38 -8.71 -11.19
N LEU A 41 16.33 -9.45 -10.63
CA LEU A 41 17.58 -8.88 -10.10
C LEU A 41 18.43 -8.26 -11.20
N ASP A 42 18.51 -8.88 -12.36
CA ASP A 42 19.26 -8.33 -13.49
C ASP A 42 18.60 -7.07 -14.05
N GLU A 43 17.27 -7.03 -14.09
CA GLU A 43 16.52 -5.83 -14.46
C GLU A 43 16.75 -4.69 -13.44
N VAL A 44 16.72 -4.96 -12.14
CA VAL A 44 17.01 -3.96 -11.11
C VAL A 44 18.41 -3.39 -11.27
N LYS A 45 19.45 -4.22 -11.47
CA LYS A 45 20.82 -3.77 -11.73
C LYS A 45 20.91 -2.89 -12.97
N TYR A 46 20.23 -3.30 -14.04
CA TYR A 46 20.18 -2.53 -15.29
C TYR A 46 19.56 -1.14 -15.09
N LEU A 47 18.51 -1.04 -14.28
CA LEU A 47 17.83 0.21 -14.00
C LEU A 47 18.66 1.11 -13.07
N VAL A 48 19.27 0.55 -12.04
CA VAL A 48 20.21 1.27 -11.16
C VAL A 48 21.35 1.90 -11.96
N ALA A 49 21.91 1.15 -12.92
CA ALA A 49 22.95 1.67 -13.79
C ALA A 49 22.49 2.85 -14.69
N ARG A 50 21.18 3.13 -14.73
CA ARG A 50 20.55 4.26 -15.42
C ARG A 50 20.03 5.36 -14.48
N GLY A 51 20.39 5.27 -13.20
CA GLY A 51 20.05 6.29 -12.21
C GLY A 51 18.73 6.02 -11.44
N VAL A 52 18.05 4.90 -11.67
CA VAL A 52 16.85 4.56 -10.88
C VAL A 52 17.26 4.23 -9.45
N LYS A 53 16.66 4.92 -8.49
CA LYS A 53 16.99 4.83 -7.06
C LYS A 53 15.86 4.20 -6.25
N GLU A 54 14.60 4.33 -6.68
CA GLU A 54 13.41 3.82 -5.99
C GLU A 54 12.71 2.74 -6.82
N PHE A 55 12.31 1.66 -6.15
CA PHE A 55 11.62 0.52 -6.76
C PHE A 55 10.28 0.27 -6.06
N GLN A 56 9.19 0.45 -6.81
CA GLN A 56 7.86 0.02 -6.39
C GLN A 56 7.68 -1.45 -6.78
N VAL A 57 7.67 -2.34 -5.80
CA VAL A 57 7.50 -3.78 -6.02
C VAL A 57 6.02 -4.11 -5.95
N ILE A 58 5.44 -4.41 -7.09
CA ILE A 58 3.99 -4.54 -7.27
C ILE A 58 3.62 -5.87 -7.92
N ALA A 59 2.47 -6.39 -7.59
CA ALA A 59 1.74 -7.48 -8.26
C ALA A 59 0.27 -7.39 -7.89
N GLN A 60 -0.63 -8.13 -8.55
CA GLN A 60 -2.02 -8.24 -8.12
C GLN A 60 -2.15 -8.92 -6.74
N GLU A 61 -1.20 -9.77 -6.38
CA GLU A 61 -1.02 -10.33 -5.04
C GLU A 61 0.47 -10.61 -4.79
N LEU A 62 1.12 -9.66 -4.11
CA LEU A 62 2.57 -9.68 -3.96
C LEU A 62 3.08 -10.83 -3.07
N THR A 63 2.33 -11.18 -2.01
CA THR A 63 2.78 -12.18 -1.02
C THR A 63 2.82 -13.60 -1.58
N TYR A 64 2.18 -13.84 -2.73
CA TYR A 64 2.16 -15.15 -3.39
C TYR A 64 3.38 -15.39 -4.31
N TYR A 65 4.24 -14.38 -4.48
CA TYR A 65 5.41 -14.48 -5.34
C TYR A 65 6.25 -15.74 -5.09
N GLY A 66 6.52 -16.47 -6.15
CA GLY A 66 7.37 -17.66 -6.17
C GLY A 66 6.67 -18.99 -5.90
N VAL A 67 5.40 -18.99 -5.47
CA VAL A 67 4.70 -20.26 -5.13
C VAL A 67 4.55 -21.15 -6.36
N ASP A 68 4.30 -20.60 -7.52
CA ASP A 68 4.20 -21.32 -8.80
C ASP A 68 5.55 -21.90 -9.26
N LEU A 69 6.63 -21.11 -9.18
CA LEU A 69 7.97 -21.49 -9.64
C LEU A 69 8.75 -22.34 -8.61
N TYR A 70 8.79 -21.86 -7.35
CA TYR A 70 9.67 -22.41 -6.30
C TYR A 70 8.92 -23.27 -5.28
N LYS A 71 7.59 -23.44 -5.45
CA LYS A 71 6.70 -24.20 -4.54
C LYS A 71 6.66 -23.64 -3.10
N ARG A 72 7.06 -22.41 -2.92
CA ARG A 72 7.02 -21.65 -1.66
C ARG A 72 7.01 -20.15 -1.92
N GLN A 73 6.57 -19.38 -0.95
CA GLN A 73 6.66 -17.93 -0.99
C GLN A 73 8.13 -17.48 -0.98
N MET A 74 8.52 -16.64 -1.92
CA MET A 74 9.90 -16.16 -2.10
C MET A 74 10.04 -14.65 -1.98
N LEU A 75 8.97 -13.94 -1.59
CA LEU A 75 9.01 -12.49 -1.47
C LEU A 75 10.10 -11.98 -0.51
N PRO A 76 10.25 -12.52 0.73
CA PRO A 76 11.30 -12.06 1.64
C PRO A 76 12.70 -12.16 1.03
N GLN A 77 13.00 -13.27 0.37
CA GLN A 77 14.30 -13.50 -0.27
C GLN A 77 14.53 -12.58 -1.47
N LEU A 78 13.48 -12.31 -2.26
CA LEU A 78 13.56 -11.38 -3.38
C LEU A 78 13.88 -9.96 -2.88
N ILE A 79 13.13 -9.47 -1.88
CA ILE A 79 13.33 -8.13 -1.33
C ILE A 79 14.71 -7.99 -0.69
N GLU A 80 15.15 -9.00 0.05
CA GLU A 80 16.49 -9.02 0.64
C GLU A 80 17.58 -8.91 -0.44
N LYS A 81 17.48 -9.68 -1.53
CA LYS A 81 18.44 -9.62 -2.66
C LYS A 81 18.40 -8.29 -3.41
N ILE A 82 17.21 -7.70 -3.62
CA ILE A 82 17.11 -6.36 -4.23
C ILE A 82 17.77 -5.33 -3.32
N SER A 83 17.57 -5.43 -2.01
CA SER A 83 18.14 -4.49 -1.03
C SER A 83 19.68 -4.50 -0.98
N GLU A 84 20.29 -5.58 -1.44
CA GLU A 84 21.76 -5.75 -1.49
C GLU A 84 22.40 -5.17 -2.78
N ILE A 85 21.59 -4.73 -3.75
CA ILE A 85 22.11 -4.14 -4.99
C ILE A 85 22.55 -2.69 -4.70
N PRO A 86 23.84 -2.36 -4.89
CA PRO A 86 24.32 -1.00 -4.67
C PRO A 86 23.61 0.01 -5.55
N GLY A 87 23.16 1.13 -4.98
CA GLY A 87 22.40 2.18 -5.66
C GLY A 87 20.88 2.04 -5.55
N VAL A 88 20.36 0.96 -4.97
CA VAL A 88 18.97 0.86 -4.56
C VAL A 88 18.78 1.63 -3.25
N GLU A 89 18.07 2.74 -3.31
CA GLU A 89 17.86 3.64 -2.17
C GLU A 89 16.55 3.40 -1.44
N TRP A 90 15.46 3.08 -2.18
CA TRP A 90 14.17 2.73 -1.62
C TRP A 90 13.51 1.54 -2.35
N ILE A 91 12.93 0.65 -1.55
CA ILE A 91 12.09 -0.47 -2.00
C ILE A 91 10.76 -0.37 -1.26
N ARG A 92 9.66 -0.22 -2.00
CA ARG A 92 8.32 -0.11 -1.47
C ARG A 92 7.46 -1.27 -1.94
N LEU A 93 6.63 -1.81 -1.04
CA LEU A 93 5.83 -3.01 -1.28
C LEU A 93 4.35 -2.67 -1.38
N HIS A 94 3.70 -3.19 -2.43
CA HIS A 94 2.29 -2.92 -2.72
C HIS A 94 1.47 -4.19 -2.89
N TYR A 95 0.16 -4.10 -2.56
CA TYR A 95 -0.85 -5.14 -2.76
C TYR A 95 -0.55 -6.46 -2.06
N ALA A 96 -0.22 -6.39 -0.77
CA ALA A 96 -0.13 -7.57 0.08
C ALA A 96 -1.51 -8.13 0.41
N TYR A 97 -1.58 -9.46 0.54
CA TYR A 97 -2.77 -10.16 0.97
C TYR A 97 -2.62 -10.63 2.42
N PRO A 98 -3.67 -10.52 3.28
CA PRO A 98 -3.52 -10.82 4.70
C PRO A 98 -3.35 -12.32 5.02
N ALA A 99 -4.01 -13.22 4.26
CA ALA A 99 -3.93 -14.66 4.54
C ALA A 99 -2.57 -15.23 4.13
N HIS A 100 -1.97 -15.98 5.06
CA HIS A 100 -0.65 -16.61 4.86
C HIS A 100 0.46 -15.60 4.55
N PHE A 101 0.44 -14.47 5.23
CA PHE A 101 1.48 -13.45 5.09
C PHE A 101 2.87 -14.03 5.40
N PRO A 102 3.90 -13.78 4.56
CA PRO A 102 5.24 -14.33 4.76
C PRO A 102 5.96 -13.63 5.93
N MET A 103 5.93 -14.21 7.11
CA MET A 103 6.42 -13.61 8.36
C MET A 103 7.90 -13.23 8.33
N ASP A 104 8.72 -13.92 7.53
CA ASP A 104 10.14 -13.56 7.35
C ASP A 104 10.33 -12.17 6.74
N LEU A 105 9.29 -11.61 6.12
CA LEU A 105 9.33 -10.26 5.55
C LEU A 105 9.52 -9.19 6.63
N PHE A 106 8.99 -9.39 7.84
CA PHE A 106 9.19 -8.47 8.96
C PHE A 106 10.68 -8.27 9.27
N ARG A 107 11.46 -9.36 9.29
CA ARG A 107 12.91 -9.27 9.50
C ARG A 107 13.56 -8.42 8.41
N VAL A 108 13.23 -8.65 7.16
CA VAL A 108 13.80 -7.91 6.02
C VAL A 108 13.45 -6.42 6.13
N MET A 109 12.19 -6.08 6.42
CA MET A 109 11.76 -4.69 6.59
C MET A 109 12.43 -3.98 7.77
N ARG A 110 12.71 -4.71 8.84
CA ARG A 110 13.39 -4.16 10.03
C ARG A 110 14.89 -3.96 9.82
N GLU A 111 15.56 -4.92 9.17
CA GLU A 111 17.02 -5.00 9.09
C GLU A 111 17.61 -4.29 7.85
N ARG A 112 16.81 -4.08 6.79
CA ARG A 112 17.26 -3.45 5.56
C ARG A 112 16.83 -1.97 5.52
N PRO A 113 17.74 -1.01 5.68
CA PRO A 113 17.38 0.40 5.81
C PRO A 113 16.80 1.02 4.54
N ASN A 114 17.01 0.39 3.38
CA ASN A 114 16.46 0.80 2.10
C ASN A 114 15.13 0.10 1.75
N VAL A 115 14.60 -0.75 2.62
CA VAL A 115 13.22 -1.23 2.52
C VAL A 115 12.32 -0.29 3.31
N CYS A 116 11.46 0.44 2.61
CA CYS A 116 10.56 1.41 3.20
C CYS A 116 9.69 0.76 4.28
N LYS A 117 9.57 1.42 5.43
CA LYS A 117 8.65 0.99 6.49
C LYS A 117 7.22 1.36 6.13
N TYR A 118 6.77 0.80 5.04
CA TYR A 118 5.47 1.02 4.44
C TYR A 118 4.92 -0.32 3.93
N MET A 119 3.66 -0.62 4.24
CA MET A 119 3.00 -1.83 3.76
C MET A 119 1.59 -1.50 3.31
N ASP A 120 1.34 -1.72 2.02
CA ASP A 120 0.00 -1.67 1.45
C ASP A 120 -0.63 -3.07 1.49
N ILE A 121 -1.64 -3.22 2.37
CA ILE A 121 -2.32 -4.49 2.60
C ILE A 121 -3.84 -4.34 2.43
N ALA A 122 -4.40 -4.99 1.41
CA ALA A 122 -5.81 -4.92 1.09
C ALA A 122 -6.64 -5.79 2.05
N LEU A 123 -7.17 -5.22 3.13
CA LEU A 123 -7.96 -5.94 4.14
C LEU A 123 -9.41 -6.11 3.73
N GLN A 124 -9.97 -5.13 3.02
CA GLN A 124 -11.33 -5.05 2.47
C GLN A 124 -12.42 -4.87 3.54
N HIS A 125 -12.45 -5.65 4.58
CA HIS A 125 -13.40 -5.57 5.68
C HIS A 125 -12.81 -6.14 6.98
N ILE A 126 -13.57 -6.07 8.10
CA ILE A 126 -13.16 -6.64 9.40
C ILE A 126 -14.21 -7.61 9.98
N SER A 127 -15.49 -7.44 9.66
CA SER A 127 -16.53 -8.34 10.15
C SER A 127 -16.33 -9.75 9.58
N ASP A 128 -16.40 -10.79 10.43
CA ASP A 128 -16.26 -12.17 10.01
C ASP A 128 -17.34 -12.58 9.00
N ASN A 129 -18.58 -12.06 9.14
CA ASN A 129 -19.64 -12.25 8.14
C ASN A 129 -19.19 -11.77 6.75
N MET A 130 -18.60 -10.58 6.68
CA MET A 130 -18.17 -10.01 5.40
C MET A 130 -16.90 -10.67 4.87
N LEU A 131 -15.92 -10.98 5.73
CA LEU A 131 -14.70 -11.67 5.34
C LEU A 131 -15.01 -13.06 4.74
N GLU A 132 -15.99 -13.78 5.30
CA GLU A 132 -16.47 -15.05 4.75
C GLU A 132 -17.16 -14.86 3.39
N LYS A 133 -18.13 -13.93 3.29
CA LYS A 133 -18.84 -13.62 2.03
C LYS A 133 -17.90 -13.13 0.93
N MET A 134 -16.91 -12.32 1.29
CA MET A 134 -15.86 -11.84 0.39
C MET A 134 -14.83 -12.92 0.06
N ARG A 135 -14.86 -14.10 0.73
CA ARG A 135 -13.93 -15.23 0.55
C ARG A 135 -12.48 -14.83 0.81
N ARG A 136 -12.24 -14.10 1.92
CA ARG A 136 -10.91 -13.56 2.25
C ARG A 136 -10.01 -14.57 2.94
N HIS A 137 -10.55 -15.68 3.44
CA HIS A 137 -9.80 -16.72 4.13
C HIS A 137 -8.97 -16.23 5.33
N VAL A 138 -9.46 -15.22 5.99
CA VAL A 138 -8.96 -14.68 7.27
C VAL A 138 -10.14 -14.34 8.15
N THR A 139 -9.92 -14.36 9.45
CA THR A 139 -10.89 -13.89 10.44
C THR A 139 -10.54 -12.48 10.91
N LYS A 140 -11.49 -11.85 11.62
CA LYS A 140 -11.26 -10.61 12.36
C LYS A 140 -10.05 -10.73 13.29
N GLU A 141 -9.97 -11.82 14.04
CA GLU A 141 -8.87 -12.07 14.98
C GLU A 141 -7.51 -12.17 14.27
N ASP A 142 -7.46 -12.90 13.16
CA ASP A 142 -6.23 -13.03 12.35
C ASP A 142 -5.78 -11.67 11.81
N THR A 143 -6.73 -10.84 11.40
CA THR A 143 -6.47 -9.49 10.87
C THR A 143 -5.86 -8.59 11.95
N TYR A 144 -6.48 -8.53 13.14
CA TYR A 144 -5.92 -7.75 14.25
C TYR A 144 -4.54 -8.25 14.65
N ARG A 145 -4.35 -9.57 14.77
CA ARG A 145 -3.06 -10.19 15.11
C ARG A 145 -1.97 -9.85 14.09
N LEU A 146 -2.31 -9.81 12.80
CA LEU A 146 -1.37 -9.44 11.76
C LEU A 146 -0.97 -7.96 11.87
N ILE A 147 -1.92 -7.05 12.12
CA ILE A 147 -1.66 -5.62 12.31
C ILE A 147 -0.78 -5.38 13.55
N GLU A 148 -1.07 -6.05 14.66
CA GLU A 148 -0.25 -5.98 15.86
C GLU A 148 1.19 -6.42 15.57
N LYS A 149 1.35 -7.54 14.87
CA LYS A 149 2.68 -8.02 14.46
C LYS A 149 3.43 -7.03 13.57
N PHE A 150 2.77 -6.36 12.62
CA PHE A 150 3.42 -5.31 11.83
C PHE A 150 4.02 -4.23 12.72
N ARG A 151 3.26 -3.75 13.71
CA ARG A 151 3.69 -2.68 14.61
C ARG A 151 4.78 -3.10 15.61
N GLU A 152 4.71 -4.34 16.08
CA GLU A 152 5.71 -4.91 16.99
C GLU A 152 7.03 -5.21 16.29
N GLU A 153 6.97 -5.88 15.14
CA GLU A 153 8.15 -6.38 14.44
C GLU A 153 8.85 -5.30 13.60
N VAL A 154 8.11 -4.29 13.14
CA VAL A 154 8.64 -3.19 12.33
C VAL A 154 8.23 -1.84 12.96
N PRO A 155 8.92 -1.40 14.02
CA PRO A 155 8.60 -0.15 14.69
C PRO A 155 8.60 1.05 13.73
N GLY A 156 7.53 1.85 13.77
CA GLY A 156 7.36 3.01 12.89
C GLY A 156 6.81 2.69 11.51
N ILE A 157 6.34 1.46 11.27
CA ILE A 157 5.70 1.10 10.00
C ILE A 157 4.44 1.93 9.76
N HIS A 158 4.29 2.40 8.52
CA HIS A 158 3.05 2.99 8.01
C HIS A 158 2.24 1.93 7.28
N LEU A 159 0.99 1.77 7.71
CA LEU A 159 0.06 0.81 7.13
C LEU A 159 -0.93 1.54 6.22
N ARG A 160 -0.93 1.13 4.95
CA ARG A 160 -1.96 1.48 3.98
C ARG A 160 -2.93 0.31 3.82
N THR A 161 -4.21 0.62 3.72
CA THR A 161 -5.22 -0.40 3.43
C THR A 161 -6.25 0.09 2.43
N THR A 162 -6.94 -0.86 1.85
CA THR A 162 -8.14 -0.65 1.06
C THR A 162 -9.30 -1.38 1.70
N LEU A 163 -10.43 -0.69 1.87
CA LEU A 163 -11.67 -1.23 2.43
C LEU A 163 -12.81 -1.14 1.41
N MET A 164 -13.82 -1.97 1.58
CA MET A 164 -15.01 -1.99 0.73
C MET A 164 -16.26 -1.94 1.58
N VAL A 165 -17.21 -1.09 1.22
CA VAL A 165 -18.52 -0.97 1.86
C VAL A 165 -19.64 -1.37 0.90
N GLY A 166 -20.76 -1.82 1.42
CA GLY A 166 -21.94 -2.12 0.62
C GLY A 166 -21.84 -3.40 -0.20
N HIS A 167 -20.91 -4.31 0.11
CA HIS A 167 -20.91 -5.65 -0.49
C HIS A 167 -22.19 -6.38 -0.15
N PRO A 168 -22.79 -7.18 -1.06
CA PRO A 168 -24.01 -7.92 -0.81
C PRO A 168 -24.02 -8.69 0.51
N GLY A 169 -25.03 -8.42 1.34
CA GLY A 169 -25.19 -9.02 2.66
C GLY A 169 -24.45 -8.29 3.79
N GLU A 170 -23.87 -7.12 3.55
CA GLU A 170 -23.36 -6.25 4.61
C GLU A 170 -24.51 -5.66 5.42
N THR A 171 -24.53 -5.96 6.70
CA THR A 171 -25.53 -5.42 7.65
C THR A 171 -25.04 -4.10 8.25
N GLU A 172 -25.94 -3.39 8.94
CA GLU A 172 -25.56 -2.20 9.71
C GLU A 172 -24.54 -2.55 10.81
N ALA A 173 -24.69 -3.71 11.45
CA ALA A 173 -23.76 -4.16 12.48
C ALA A 173 -22.36 -4.42 11.90
N ASP A 174 -22.24 -4.97 10.69
CA ASP A 174 -20.99 -5.17 10.00
C ASP A 174 -20.30 -3.83 9.68
N PHE A 175 -21.09 -2.84 9.25
CA PHE A 175 -20.57 -1.51 8.95
C PHE A 175 -20.13 -0.76 10.21
N GLU A 176 -20.91 -0.82 11.32
CA GLU A 176 -20.48 -0.27 12.61
C GLU A 176 -19.13 -0.88 13.06
N GLU A 177 -19.01 -2.20 12.95
CA GLU A 177 -17.75 -2.89 13.28
C GLU A 177 -16.57 -2.42 12.40
N LEU A 178 -16.82 -2.14 11.12
CA LEU A 178 -15.81 -1.59 10.20
C LEU A 178 -15.37 -0.18 10.63
N LYS A 179 -16.31 0.69 11.03
CA LYS A 179 -15.99 2.03 11.54
C LYS A 179 -15.16 1.97 12.83
N GLU A 180 -15.53 1.09 13.76
CA GLU A 180 -14.77 0.89 15.00
C GLU A 180 -13.35 0.36 14.70
N PHE A 181 -13.22 -0.53 13.73
CA PHE A 181 -11.93 -1.03 13.28
C PHE A 181 -11.02 0.11 12.79
N VAL A 182 -11.52 0.99 11.93
CA VAL A 182 -10.75 2.14 11.41
C VAL A 182 -10.35 3.08 12.56
N ARG A 183 -11.27 3.40 13.46
CA ARG A 183 -10.98 4.25 14.65
C ARG A 183 -9.92 3.64 15.56
N LYS A 184 -9.96 2.32 15.77
CA LYS A 184 -9.02 1.61 16.65
C LYS A 184 -7.66 1.42 16.02
N VAL A 185 -7.61 1.00 14.76
CA VAL A 185 -6.34 0.72 14.07
C VAL A 185 -5.63 2.00 13.68
N ARG A 186 -6.36 3.05 13.27
CA ARG A 186 -5.79 4.32 12.83
C ARG A 186 -4.75 4.09 11.73
N PHE A 187 -5.23 3.69 10.56
CA PHE A 187 -4.37 3.49 9.41
C PHE A 187 -3.70 4.80 9.00
N ASP A 188 -2.43 4.72 8.64
CA ASP A 188 -1.67 5.88 8.15
C ASP A 188 -2.24 6.35 6.80
N ARG A 189 -2.65 5.39 5.97
CA ARG A 189 -3.30 5.62 4.68
C ARG A 189 -4.44 4.63 4.48
N MET A 190 -5.57 5.11 3.99
CA MET A 190 -6.71 4.25 3.70
C MET A 190 -7.48 4.77 2.49
N GLY A 191 -7.71 3.88 1.53
CA GLY A 191 -8.74 4.07 0.51
C GLY A 191 -9.95 3.20 0.81
N ALA A 192 -11.14 3.64 0.40
CA ALA A 192 -12.34 2.83 0.46
C ALA A 192 -13.15 2.95 -0.83
N PHE A 193 -13.92 1.91 -1.14
CA PHE A 193 -14.78 1.85 -2.30
C PHE A 193 -16.17 1.33 -1.91
N ALA A 194 -17.20 1.89 -2.55
CA ALA A 194 -18.52 1.27 -2.57
C ALA A 194 -18.47 0.04 -3.49
N TYR A 195 -19.09 -1.06 -3.08
CA TYR A 195 -19.21 -2.25 -3.93
C TYR A 195 -19.90 -1.92 -5.25
N SER A 196 -19.31 -2.37 -6.34
CA SER A 196 -19.87 -2.40 -7.68
C SER A 196 -19.87 -3.84 -8.17
N GLU A 197 -20.98 -4.28 -8.74
CA GLU A 197 -21.08 -5.62 -9.30
C GLU A 197 -20.24 -5.73 -10.56
N GLU A 198 -19.35 -6.72 -10.58
CA GLU A 198 -18.50 -7.04 -11.71
C GLU A 198 -18.93 -8.37 -12.35
N GLU A 199 -19.23 -8.33 -13.65
CA GLU A 199 -19.71 -9.48 -14.42
C GLU A 199 -18.74 -10.67 -14.32
N GLY A 200 -19.31 -11.87 -14.15
CA GLY A 200 -18.56 -13.12 -14.07
C GLY A 200 -17.91 -13.41 -12.71
N THR A 201 -17.99 -12.48 -11.75
CA THR A 201 -17.49 -12.71 -10.41
C THR A 201 -18.40 -13.66 -9.62
N TYR A 202 -17.86 -14.25 -8.56
CA TYR A 202 -18.64 -15.11 -7.69
C TYR A 202 -19.79 -14.35 -7.02
N ALA A 203 -19.54 -13.11 -6.59
CA ALA A 203 -20.55 -12.28 -5.94
C ALA A 203 -21.73 -12.00 -6.89
N ALA A 204 -21.45 -11.57 -8.11
CA ALA A 204 -22.49 -11.33 -9.12
C ALA A 204 -23.34 -12.58 -9.43
N ALA A 205 -22.74 -13.77 -9.39
CA ALA A 205 -23.43 -15.01 -9.70
C ALA A 205 -24.25 -15.60 -8.53
N HIS A 206 -23.91 -15.25 -7.26
CA HIS A 206 -24.43 -15.96 -6.09
C HIS A 206 -25.07 -15.07 -5.03
N TYR A 207 -24.84 -13.77 -5.09
CA TYR A 207 -25.41 -12.83 -4.11
C TYR A 207 -26.30 -11.81 -4.81
N GLU A 208 -27.41 -11.50 -4.20
CA GLU A 208 -28.29 -10.40 -4.63
C GLU A 208 -27.75 -9.09 -4.08
N ASP A 209 -27.47 -8.13 -4.95
CA ASP A 209 -27.07 -6.79 -4.56
C ASP A 209 -28.30 -5.96 -4.17
N SER A 210 -28.77 -6.19 -2.95
CA SER A 210 -29.98 -5.57 -2.40
C SER A 210 -29.72 -4.26 -1.64
N ILE A 211 -28.48 -3.84 -1.50
CA ILE A 211 -28.13 -2.59 -0.80
C ILE A 211 -28.25 -1.42 -1.78
N PRO A 212 -29.14 -0.44 -1.52
CA PRO A 212 -29.28 0.72 -2.39
C PRO A 212 -27.99 1.50 -2.57
N GLN A 213 -27.76 2.06 -3.76
CA GLN A 213 -26.51 2.78 -4.07
C GLN A 213 -26.28 3.99 -3.14
N GLU A 214 -27.38 4.69 -2.76
CA GLU A 214 -27.30 5.81 -1.81
C GLU A 214 -26.85 5.35 -0.41
N VAL A 215 -27.18 4.13 0.01
CA VAL A 215 -26.68 3.57 1.28
C VAL A 215 -25.22 3.23 1.19
N LYS A 216 -24.78 2.64 0.08
CA LYS A 216 -23.35 2.36 -0.17
C LYS A 216 -22.53 3.65 -0.17
N GLN A 217 -23.02 4.69 -0.85
CA GLN A 217 -22.34 5.98 -0.90
C GLN A 217 -22.29 6.63 0.48
N ALA A 218 -23.41 6.63 1.23
CA ALA A 218 -23.43 7.19 2.58
C ALA A 218 -22.43 6.48 3.52
N ARG A 219 -22.33 5.16 3.44
CA ARG A 219 -21.35 4.37 4.20
C ARG A 219 -19.91 4.72 3.79
N LEU A 220 -19.66 4.89 2.49
CA LEU A 220 -18.35 5.30 1.97
C LEU A 220 -17.95 6.67 2.50
N ASP A 221 -18.86 7.66 2.41
CA ASP A 221 -18.61 9.03 2.84
C ASP A 221 -18.35 9.09 4.35
N GLU A 222 -19.11 8.35 5.15
CA GLU A 222 -18.92 8.28 6.60
C GLU A 222 -17.57 7.64 6.96
N LEU A 223 -17.21 6.53 6.32
CA LEU A 223 -15.95 5.84 6.56
C LEU A 223 -14.74 6.72 6.18
N MET A 224 -14.83 7.39 5.04
CA MET A 224 -13.77 8.30 4.57
C MET A 224 -13.64 9.54 5.46
N SER A 225 -14.76 10.06 6.00
CA SER A 225 -14.72 11.18 6.96
C SER A 225 -13.99 10.79 8.26
N ILE A 226 -14.17 9.57 8.75
CA ILE A 226 -13.42 9.06 9.91
C ILE A 226 -11.91 9.02 9.58
N GLN A 227 -11.55 8.49 8.42
CA GLN A 227 -10.15 8.41 8.02
C GLN A 227 -9.52 9.78 7.79
N GLN A 228 -10.25 10.75 7.25
CA GLN A 228 -9.77 12.13 7.06
C GLN A 228 -9.34 12.74 8.40
N GLY A 229 -10.16 12.59 9.44
CA GLY A 229 -9.81 13.06 10.78
C GLY A 229 -8.54 12.38 11.33
N ILE A 230 -8.42 11.05 11.13
CA ILE A 230 -7.22 10.30 11.55
C ILE A 230 -5.98 10.77 10.76
N SER A 231 -6.12 10.96 9.45
CA SER A 231 -5.02 11.41 8.60
C SER A 231 -4.51 12.80 8.98
N ALA A 232 -5.43 13.74 9.26
CA ALA A 232 -5.08 15.09 9.72
C ALA A 232 -4.29 15.04 11.05
N GLU A 233 -4.73 14.26 12.03
CA GLU A 233 -4.03 14.10 13.30
C GLU A 233 -2.62 13.48 13.13
N LEU A 234 -2.51 12.43 12.27
CA LEU A 234 -1.23 11.77 12.03
C LEU A 234 -0.27 12.66 11.22
N SER A 235 -0.76 13.48 10.32
CA SER A 235 0.03 14.47 9.57
C SER A 235 0.50 15.58 10.50
N ALA A 236 -0.36 16.13 11.35
CA ALA A 236 0.01 17.13 12.35
C ALA A 236 1.08 16.62 13.34
N ALA A 237 1.05 15.34 13.70
CA ALA A 237 2.05 14.72 14.58
C ALA A 237 3.45 14.60 13.93
N LYS A 238 3.58 14.85 12.63
CA LYS A 238 4.88 14.87 11.92
C LYS A 238 5.54 16.25 11.95
N VAL A 239 4.81 17.31 12.27
CA VAL A 239 5.37 18.68 12.36
C VAL A 239 6.50 18.72 13.41
N GLY A 240 7.64 19.33 13.04
CA GLY A 240 8.87 19.37 13.80
C GLY A 240 9.76 18.13 13.65
N ARG A 241 9.34 17.10 12.88
CA ARG A 241 10.20 15.94 12.59
C ARG A 241 11.08 16.20 11.39
N GLN A 242 12.26 15.59 11.41
CA GLN A 242 13.15 15.53 10.26
C GLN A 242 12.90 14.22 9.51
N MET A 243 12.73 14.32 8.22
CA MET A 243 12.41 13.18 7.36
C MET A 243 13.26 13.22 6.09
N ARG A 244 13.64 12.04 5.60
CA ARG A 244 14.28 11.91 4.29
C ARG A 244 13.20 11.97 3.21
N VAL A 245 13.38 12.84 2.22
CA VAL A 245 12.43 13.11 1.13
C VAL A 245 13.13 12.93 -0.20
N ILE A 246 12.50 12.22 -1.15
CA ILE A 246 12.87 12.21 -2.56
C ILE A 246 12.09 13.33 -3.26
N ILE A 247 12.75 14.08 -4.14
CA ILE A 247 12.08 15.11 -4.94
C ILE A 247 11.59 14.48 -6.24
N ASP A 248 10.28 14.52 -6.46
CA ASP A 248 9.64 13.94 -7.63
C ASP A 248 9.53 14.93 -8.80
N ARG A 249 9.20 16.20 -8.51
CA ARG A 249 8.97 17.23 -9.52
C ARG A 249 9.06 18.64 -8.97
N LEU A 250 9.16 19.60 -9.88
CA LEU A 250 8.96 21.03 -9.61
C LEU A 250 7.57 21.41 -10.12
N GLU A 251 6.78 22.09 -9.29
CA GLU A 251 5.43 22.55 -9.63
C GLU A 251 5.20 23.95 -9.08
N GLY A 252 5.12 24.94 -9.96
CA GLY A 252 5.06 26.35 -9.57
C GLY A 252 6.28 26.76 -8.73
N ASP A 253 6.05 27.27 -7.54
CA ASP A 253 7.08 27.72 -6.61
C ASP A 253 7.48 26.64 -5.58
N TYR A 254 7.07 25.39 -5.79
CA TYR A 254 7.34 24.29 -4.88
C TYR A 254 8.03 23.12 -5.57
N TYR A 255 9.01 22.55 -4.89
CA TYR A 255 9.45 21.19 -5.11
C TYR A 255 8.50 20.24 -4.39
N ILE A 256 8.01 19.26 -5.14
CA ILE A 256 7.13 18.24 -4.63
C ILE A 256 7.92 16.96 -4.43
N GLY A 257 7.85 16.39 -3.22
CA GLY A 257 8.56 15.18 -2.89
C GLY A 257 7.73 14.25 -2.02
N ARG A 258 8.32 13.14 -1.64
CA ARG A 258 7.69 12.10 -0.80
C ARG A 258 8.66 11.58 0.24
N THR A 259 8.11 11.12 1.36
CA THR A 259 8.85 10.39 2.37
C THR A 259 8.89 8.88 2.05
N GLU A 260 9.68 8.11 2.82
CA GLU A 260 9.65 6.64 2.76
C GLU A 260 8.26 6.04 3.07
N PHE A 261 7.36 6.82 3.65
CA PHE A 261 6.02 6.40 4.08
C PHE A 261 4.92 6.71 3.07
N ASP A 262 5.27 7.28 1.91
CA ASP A 262 4.28 7.77 0.96
C ASP A 262 4.55 7.20 -0.43
N SER A 263 3.54 6.57 -1.01
CA SER A 263 3.58 6.03 -2.36
C SER A 263 3.30 7.13 -3.39
N PRO A 264 3.97 7.12 -4.54
CA PRO A 264 3.71 8.10 -5.59
C PRO A 264 2.26 8.06 -6.08
N GLU A 265 1.71 9.21 -6.42
CA GLU A 265 0.41 9.44 -7.06
C GLU A 265 -0.83 9.10 -6.20
N VAL A 266 -0.67 8.42 -5.07
CA VAL A 266 -1.81 7.94 -4.26
C VAL A 266 -1.75 8.32 -2.79
N ASP A 267 -0.59 8.73 -2.29
CA ASP A 267 -0.40 9.16 -0.89
C ASP A 267 -0.01 10.63 -0.84
N PRO A 268 -0.08 11.29 0.32
CA PRO A 268 0.31 12.68 0.51
C PRO A 268 1.73 13.01 0.07
N GLU A 269 1.91 14.26 -0.31
CA GLU A 269 3.17 14.80 -0.78
C GLU A 269 3.83 15.71 0.27
N VAL A 270 5.09 16.02 0.06
CA VAL A 270 5.83 17.02 0.83
C VAL A 270 6.12 18.20 -0.09
N LEU A 271 5.53 19.35 0.22
CA LEU A 271 5.72 20.60 -0.50
C LEU A 271 6.87 21.38 0.12
N ILE A 272 7.89 21.69 -0.67
CA ILE A 272 9.10 22.41 -0.24
C ILE A 272 9.20 23.69 -1.10
N GLU A 273 9.08 24.86 -0.48
CA GLU A 273 9.18 26.14 -1.19
C GLU A 273 10.56 26.29 -1.86
N CYS A 274 10.57 26.78 -3.09
CA CYS A 274 11.80 27.03 -3.83
C CYS A 274 12.66 28.06 -3.10
N GLY A 275 13.90 27.70 -2.84
CA GLY A 275 14.94 28.57 -2.28
C GLY A 275 15.92 29.08 -3.33
N ASP A 276 17.03 29.65 -2.87
CA ASP A 276 18.08 30.17 -3.74
C ASP A 276 18.85 29.06 -4.48
N GLU A 277 18.92 27.86 -3.88
CA GLU A 277 19.61 26.69 -4.47
C GLU A 277 18.57 25.73 -5.07
N PRO A 278 18.75 25.35 -6.37
CA PRO A 278 17.84 24.40 -7.01
C PRO A 278 18.07 22.99 -6.45
N LEU A 279 16.96 22.25 -6.23
CA LEU A 279 16.99 20.84 -5.86
C LEU A 279 17.01 19.94 -7.11
N GLU A 280 17.73 18.84 -7.03
CA GLU A 280 17.78 17.84 -8.10
C GLU A 280 16.51 16.96 -8.03
N ILE A 281 15.82 16.81 -9.16
CA ILE A 281 14.72 15.84 -9.29
C ILE A 281 15.31 14.42 -9.17
N GLY A 282 14.68 13.56 -8.33
CA GLY A 282 15.22 12.26 -7.93
C GLY A 282 16.34 12.34 -6.88
N GLY A 283 16.66 13.54 -6.41
CA GLY A 283 17.56 13.78 -5.30
C GLY A 283 16.88 13.47 -3.95
N PHE A 284 17.68 13.00 -2.98
CA PHE A 284 17.24 12.76 -1.61
C PHE A 284 17.76 13.86 -0.70
N TYR A 285 16.87 14.44 0.10
CA TYR A 285 17.18 15.55 1.00
C TYR A 285 16.66 15.28 2.40
N GLN A 286 17.32 15.85 3.42
CA GLN A 286 16.76 15.92 4.75
C GLN A 286 15.86 17.14 4.87
N VAL A 287 14.65 16.93 5.32
CA VAL A 287 13.58 17.93 5.35
C VAL A 287 12.99 17.98 6.75
N GLU A 288 12.92 19.17 7.33
CA GLU A 288 12.13 19.42 8.52
C GLU A 288 10.69 19.70 8.11
N ILE A 289 9.73 18.95 8.65
CA ILE A 289 8.30 19.20 8.44
C ILE A 289 7.90 20.40 9.30
N ILE A 290 7.47 21.48 8.65
CA ILE A 290 7.16 22.76 9.33
C ILE A 290 5.65 23.00 9.49
N ASN A 291 4.84 22.34 8.65
CA ASN A 291 3.38 22.44 8.69
C ASN A 291 2.75 21.21 8.03
N SER A 292 1.45 21.03 8.22
CA SER A 292 0.62 20.06 7.52
C SER A 292 -0.77 20.64 7.28
N ASP A 293 -1.43 20.20 6.22
CA ASP A 293 -2.87 20.36 6.05
C ASP A 293 -3.57 18.97 6.13
N ASP A 294 -4.80 18.89 5.63
CA ASP A 294 -5.60 17.64 5.69
C ASP A 294 -4.98 16.50 4.87
N PHE A 295 -4.14 16.81 3.89
CA PHE A 295 -3.60 15.85 2.93
C PHE A 295 -2.08 15.87 2.90
N ASP A 296 -1.44 17.04 2.80
CA ASP A 296 -0.03 17.18 2.49
C ASP A 296 0.80 17.72 3.66
N LEU A 297 2.11 17.58 3.53
CA LEU A 297 3.10 18.11 4.46
C LEU A 297 3.84 19.30 3.82
N PHE A 298 4.21 20.25 4.61
CA PHE A 298 5.08 21.37 4.19
C PHE A 298 6.43 21.21 4.88
N GLY A 299 7.49 21.31 4.09
CA GLY A 299 8.84 21.05 4.55
C GLY A 299 9.84 22.13 4.21
N ARG A 300 10.95 22.11 4.91
CA ARG A 300 12.12 22.97 4.66
C ARG A 300 13.38 22.11 4.65
N ILE A 301 14.28 22.33 3.68
CA ILE A 301 15.59 21.67 3.63
C ILE A 301 16.45 22.08 4.82
N ILE A 302 17.20 21.12 5.40
CA ILE A 302 18.09 21.30 6.55
C ILE A 302 19.50 20.82 6.24
#